data_b78985935419ef1bef53c71dae1b136d
#
_entry.id   b78985935419ef1bef53c71dae1b136d
#
_cell.length_a   1.000
_cell.length_b   1.000
_cell.length_c   1.000
_cell.angle_alpha   90.00
_cell.angle_beta   90.00
_cell.angle_gamma   90.00
#
_symmetry.space_group_name_H-M   'P 1'
#
loop_
_entity.id
_entity.type
_entity.pdbx_description
1 polymer ?
#
loop_
_entity_poly.entity_id
_entity_poly.type
_entity_poly.pdbx_seq_one_letter_code
_entity_poly.pdbx_strand_id
1 'polypeptide(L)'
;PTTQAGEFVREEIHHIREGKHGARSAKQAIAIGLSKARRAGGKLGLPPGGKAKAPKRRSAASGRAPASTTRARAAARALRREDRGAASTRALSRQARQSARRRGAPARRAAARKAAATRASTA
;
A
#
# COMPACT_ATOMS: atom_id res chain seq x y z
N PRO A 1 -14.99 -2.74 -11.25
CA PRO A 1 -14.31 -3.77 -10.45
C PRO A 1 -13.12 -3.20 -9.70
N THR A 2 -13.13 -3.40 -8.40
CA THR A 2 -12.00 -3.06 -7.55
C THR A 2 -10.87 -4.06 -7.82
N THR A 3 -9.66 -3.56 -7.94
CA THR A 3 -8.51 -4.44 -8.04
C THR A 3 -8.25 -5.09 -6.68
N GLN A 4 -7.75 -6.32 -6.67
CA GLN A 4 -7.39 -7.02 -5.43
C GLN A 4 -6.46 -6.16 -4.53
N ALA A 5 -5.52 -5.46 -5.13
CA ALA A 5 -4.65 -4.52 -4.42
C ALA A 5 -5.42 -3.35 -3.79
N GLY A 6 -6.42 -2.84 -4.48
CA GLY A 6 -7.28 -1.76 -4.00
C GLY A 6 -8.08 -2.17 -2.77
N GLU A 7 -8.55 -3.41 -2.71
CA GLU A 7 -9.25 -3.94 -1.53
C GLU A 7 -8.34 -3.93 -0.28
N PHE A 8 -7.11 -4.41 -0.40
CA PHE A 8 -6.15 -4.39 0.71
C PHE A 8 -5.82 -2.97 1.18
N VAL A 9 -5.69 -2.01 0.26
CA VAL A 9 -5.48 -0.60 0.61
C VAL A 9 -6.70 -0.04 1.33
N ARG A 10 -7.90 -0.32 0.85
CA ARG A 10 -9.15 0.11 1.46
C ARG A 10 -9.30 -0.44 2.88
N GLU A 11 -9.03 -1.73 3.06
CA GLU A 11 -9.04 -2.38 4.37
C GLU A 11 -8.05 -1.74 5.33
N GLU A 12 -6.84 -1.44 4.87
CA GLU A 12 -5.83 -0.79 5.69
C GLU A 12 -6.25 0.61 6.15
N ILE A 13 -6.82 1.40 5.24
CA ILE A 13 -7.35 2.72 5.57
C ILE A 13 -8.48 2.60 6.60
N HIS A 14 -9.33 1.60 6.47
CA HIS A 14 -10.42 1.33 7.40
C HIS A 14 -9.89 0.97 8.81
N HIS A 15 -8.89 0.10 8.89
CA HIS A 15 -8.21 -0.24 10.14
C HIS A 15 -7.62 0.98 10.86
N ILE A 16 -7.03 1.92 10.11
CA ILE A 16 -6.50 3.15 10.67
C ILE A 16 -7.63 4.04 11.20
N ARG A 17 -8.73 4.16 10.48
CA ARG A 17 -9.91 4.93 10.91
C ARG A 17 -10.57 4.34 12.15
N GLU A 18 -10.59 3.02 12.27
CA GLU A 18 -11.10 2.30 13.44
C GLU A 18 -10.16 2.38 14.65
N GLY A 19 -8.96 2.86 14.48
CA GLY A 19 -7.98 3.02 15.54
C GLY A 19 -7.23 1.75 15.91
N LYS A 20 -7.21 0.72 15.07
CA LYS A 20 -6.40 -0.50 15.28
C LYS A 20 -4.91 -0.18 15.26
N HIS A 21 -4.50 0.75 14.43
CA HIS A 21 -3.16 1.35 14.37
C HIS A 21 -3.24 2.68 13.62
N GLY A 22 -2.16 3.45 13.63
CA GLY A 22 -2.03 4.67 12.85
C GLY A 22 -1.06 4.54 11.69
N ALA A 23 -0.81 5.64 11.00
CA ALA A 23 0.22 5.75 10.00
C ALA A 23 0.79 7.17 10.02
N ARG A 24 2.06 7.30 9.71
CA ARG A 24 2.74 8.61 9.65
C ARG A 24 2.21 9.48 8.52
N SER A 25 1.78 8.87 7.41
CA SER A 25 1.23 9.57 6.25
C SER A 25 0.30 8.66 5.45
N ALA A 26 -0.56 9.28 4.61
CA ALA A 26 -1.41 8.55 3.67
C ALA A 26 -0.58 7.65 2.73
N LYS A 27 0.59 8.11 2.32
CA LYS A 27 1.52 7.32 1.51
C LYS A 27 1.97 6.04 2.21
N GLN A 28 2.26 6.10 3.50
CA GLN A 28 2.61 4.92 4.29
C GLN A 28 1.44 3.96 4.42
N ALA A 29 0.24 4.45 4.68
CA ALA A 29 -0.97 3.62 4.76
C ALA A 29 -1.20 2.84 3.45
N ILE A 30 -1.09 3.50 2.31
CA ILE A 30 -1.20 2.88 0.99
C ILE A 30 -0.09 1.84 0.78
N ALA A 31 1.14 2.15 1.16
CA ALA A 31 2.28 1.23 1.03
C ALA A 31 2.10 -0.04 1.87
N ILE A 32 1.54 0.07 3.06
CA ILE A 32 1.22 -1.08 3.93
C ILE A 32 0.17 -1.96 3.25
N GLY A 33 -0.91 -1.39 2.73
CA GLY A 33 -1.97 -2.11 2.01
C GLY A 33 -1.42 -2.84 0.79
N LEU A 34 -0.59 -2.19 -0.03
CA LEU A 34 0.07 -2.80 -1.19
C LEU A 34 1.03 -3.92 -0.79
N SER A 35 1.74 -3.77 0.33
CA SER A 35 2.62 -4.83 0.85
C SER A 35 1.84 -6.06 1.29
N LYS A 36 0.70 -5.87 1.93
CA LYS A 36 -0.23 -6.96 2.28
C LYS A 36 -0.74 -7.68 1.02
N ALA A 37 -1.14 -6.93 0.00
CA ALA A 37 -1.59 -7.49 -1.27
C ALA A 37 -0.52 -8.36 -1.95
N ARG A 38 0.74 -7.91 -1.94
CA ARG A 38 1.87 -8.69 -2.49
C ARG A 38 2.10 -9.99 -1.73
N ARG A 39 2.01 -9.96 -0.40
CA ARG A 39 2.15 -11.17 0.44
C ARG A 39 1.02 -12.16 0.22
N ALA A 40 -0.18 -11.68 -0.11
CA ALA A 40 -1.33 -12.51 -0.44
C ALA A 40 -1.29 -13.09 -1.87
N GLY A 41 -0.21 -12.87 -2.62
CA GLY A 41 -0.03 -13.39 -3.97
C GLY A 41 -0.58 -12.49 -5.08
N GLY A 42 -0.92 -11.25 -4.76
CA GLY A 42 -1.36 -10.26 -5.75
C GLY A 42 -0.27 -9.98 -6.80
N LYS A 43 -0.64 -10.02 -8.07
CA LYS A 43 0.25 -9.66 -9.20
C LYS A 43 0.42 -8.15 -9.28
N LEU A 44 1.13 -7.59 -8.33
CA LEU A 44 1.45 -6.16 -8.31
C LEU A 44 2.83 -5.93 -8.88
N GLY A 45 2.93 -4.97 -9.77
CA GLY A 45 4.23 -4.48 -10.25
C GLY A 45 5.10 -4.00 -9.08
N LEU A 46 6.40 -4.05 -9.28
CA LEU A 46 7.36 -3.48 -8.33
C LEU A 46 7.10 -1.98 -8.15
N PRO A 47 7.30 -1.47 -6.93
CA PRO A 47 7.22 -0.03 -6.71
C PRO A 47 8.27 0.69 -7.56
N PRO A 48 7.96 1.89 -8.06
CA PRO A 48 8.93 2.71 -8.79
C PRO A 48 10.22 2.85 -7.97
N GLY A 49 11.36 2.47 -8.54
CA GLY A 49 12.65 2.46 -7.85
C GLY A 49 12.95 1.23 -7.00
N GLY A 50 12.03 0.28 -6.92
CA GLY A 50 12.28 -1.00 -6.26
C GLY A 50 13.07 -1.92 -7.18
N LYS A 51 14.34 -2.17 -6.86
CA LYS A 51 15.07 -3.28 -7.48
C LYS A 51 14.35 -4.58 -7.08
N ALA A 52 14.07 -5.43 -8.06
CA ALA A 52 13.60 -6.79 -7.80
C ALA A 52 14.65 -7.50 -6.94
N LYS A 53 14.49 -7.46 -5.63
CA LYS A 53 15.21 -8.39 -4.77
C LYS A 53 14.65 -9.75 -5.09
N ALA A 54 15.41 -10.54 -5.84
CA ALA A 54 15.13 -11.96 -5.98
C ALA A 54 14.75 -12.53 -4.62
N PRO A 55 13.71 -13.36 -4.53
CA PRO A 55 13.38 -13.98 -3.27
C PRO A 55 14.63 -14.73 -2.82
N LYS A 56 15.34 -14.18 -1.84
CA LYS A 56 16.37 -14.93 -1.15
C LYS A 56 15.65 -16.16 -0.64
N ARG A 57 15.91 -17.30 -1.27
CA ARG A 57 15.55 -18.58 -0.70
C ARG A 57 16.02 -18.53 0.74
N ARG A 58 15.09 -18.39 1.64
CA ARG A 58 15.38 -18.56 3.05
C ARG A 58 15.86 -19.99 3.17
N SER A 59 17.18 -20.16 3.22
CA SER A 59 17.73 -21.42 3.67
C SER A 59 17.13 -21.67 5.06
N ALA A 60 16.40 -22.76 5.19
CA ALA A 60 15.72 -23.16 6.41
C ALA A 60 16.68 -23.43 7.59
N ALA A 61 17.97 -23.15 7.42
CA ALA A 61 19.04 -23.54 8.33
C ALA A 61 19.56 -22.45 9.25
N SER A 62 19.04 -21.23 9.24
CA SER A 62 19.51 -20.22 10.20
C SER A 62 18.42 -19.92 11.21
N GLY A 63 18.64 -20.32 12.44
CA GLY A 63 17.77 -20.10 13.60
C GLY A 63 17.58 -18.63 13.99
N ARG A 64 17.17 -17.81 13.03
CA ARG A 64 16.92 -16.37 13.18
C ARG A 64 15.43 -16.01 13.30
N ALA A 65 14.59 -16.97 13.68
CA ALA A 65 13.19 -16.73 13.93
C ALA A 65 12.92 -15.63 15.03
N PRO A 66 13.68 -15.54 16.14
CA PRO A 66 13.38 -14.56 17.19
C PRO A 66 13.59 -13.10 16.76
N ALA A 67 14.61 -12.81 15.92
CA ALA A 67 14.90 -11.44 15.52
C ALA A 67 13.85 -10.84 14.57
N SER A 68 13.19 -11.66 13.74
CA SER A 68 12.13 -11.20 12.86
C SER A 68 10.83 -10.91 13.63
N THR A 69 10.50 -11.70 14.63
CA THR A 69 9.34 -11.47 15.50
C THR A 69 9.51 -10.23 16.39
N THR A 70 10.70 -9.98 16.91
CA THR A 70 11.01 -8.77 17.69
C THR A 70 10.87 -7.52 16.83
N ARG A 71 11.39 -7.52 15.59
CA ARG A 71 11.23 -6.41 14.64
C ARG A 71 9.77 -6.20 14.26
N ALA A 72 9.02 -7.25 14.02
CA ALA A 72 7.60 -7.16 13.70
C ALA A 72 6.79 -6.57 14.86
N ARG A 73 7.08 -6.97 16.09
CA ARG A 73 6.45 -6.40 17.29
C ARG A 73 6.81 -4.93 17.50
N ALA A 74 8.06 -4.56 17.29
CA ALA A 74 8.50 -3.17 17.37
C ALA A 74 7.84 -2.29 16.32
N ALA A 75 7.76 -2.76 15.07
CA ALA A 75 7.05 -2.07 13.99
C ALA A 75 5.56 -1.92 14.30
N ALA A 76 4.91 -2.95 14.81
CA ALA A 76 3.50 -2.89 15.20
C ALA A 76 3.24 -1.89 16.34
N ARG A 77 4.14 -1.84 17.33
CA ARG A 77 4.06 -0.84 18.42
C ARG A 77 4.24 0.58 17.89
N ALA A 78 5.17 0.79 16.98
CA ALA A 78 5.40 2.09 16.35
C ALA A 78 4.16 2.55 15.59
N LEU A 79 3.55 1.68 14.78
CA LEU A 79 2.31 1.98 14.06
C LEU A 79 1.13 2.31 14.98
N ARG A 80 1.01 1.65 16.11
CA ARG A 80 -0.05 1.94 17.10
C ARG A 80 0.05 3.34 17.71
N ARG A 81 1.28 3.89 17.76
CA ARG A 81 1.54 5.25 18.27
C ARG A 81 1.34 6.33 17.21
N GLU A 82 1.26 5.94 15.93
CA GLU A 82 1.08 6.89 14.84
C GLU A 82 -0.37 7.42 14.80
N ASP A 83 -0.51 8.62 14.23
CA ASP A 83 -1.80 9.28 14.12
C ASP A 83 -2.73 8.63 13.10
N ARG A 84 -4.02 8.72 13.36
CA ARG A 84 -5.09 8.30 12.45
C ARG A 84 -5.38 9.30 11.34
N GLY A 85 -4.90 10.52 11.47
CA GLY A 85 -5.10 11.60 10.50
C GLY A 85 -4.63 11.26 9.09
N ALA A 86 -3.69 10.34 8.95
CA ALA A 86 -3.20 9.84 7.66
C ALA A 86 -4.29 9.17 6.79
N ALA A 87 -5.32 8.60 7.42
CA ALA A 87 -6.46 7.99 6.74
C ALA A 87 -7.63 8.95 6.52
N SER A 88 -7.48 10.22 6.87
CA SER A 88 -8.50 11.23 6.62
C SER A 88 -8.71 11.45 5.11
N THR A 89 -9.92 11.81 4.73
CA THR A 89 -10.26 12.16 3.35
C THR A 89 -9.35 13.27 2.81
N ARG A 90 -9.01 14.23 3.65
CA ARG A 90 -8.10 15.35 3.30
C ARG A 90 -6.68 14.85 3.00
N ALA A 91 -6.13 13.96 3.83
CA ALA A 91 -4.80 13.40 3.63
C ALA A 91 -4.73 12.53 2.38
N LEU A 92 -5.73 11.69 2.16
CA LEU A 92 -5.84 10.83 0.98
C LEU A 92 -6.00 11.64 -0.32
N SER A 93 -6.84 12.67 -0.31
CA SER A 93 -7.02 13.57 -1.46
C SER A 93 -5.73 14.32 -1.80
N ARG A 94 -5.01 14.78 -0.79
CA ARG A 94 -3.69 15.43 -0.97
C ARG A 94 -2.71 14.47 -1.60
N GLN A 95 -2.63 13.24 -1.11
CA GLN A 95 -1.75 12.21 -1.65
C GLN A 95 -2.10 11.88 -3.11
N ALA A 96 -3.37 11.74 -3.43
CA ALA A 96 -3.84 11.47 -4.79
C ALA A 96 -3.45 12.61 -5.76
N ARG A 97 -3.65 13.86 -5.35
CA ARG A 97 -3.25 15.04 -6.15
C ARG A 97 -1.74 15.11 -6.37
N GLN A 98 -0.94 14.85 -5.34
CA GLN A 98 0.52 14.85 -5.44
C GLN A 98 0.99 13.74 -6.38
N SER A 99 0.45 12.55 -6.27
CA SER A 99 0.76 11.42 -7.15
C SER A 99 0.38 11.73 -8.61
N ALA A 100 -0.78 12.34 -8.83
CA ALA A 100 -1.22 12.73 -10.16
C ALA A 100 -0.30 13.79 -10.79
N ARG A 101 0.14 14.77 -10.01
CA ARG A 101 1.10 15.79 -10.47
C ARG A 101 2.44 15.19 -10.87
N ARG A 102 2.96 14.25 -10.07
CA ARG A 102 4.25 13.57 -10.36
C ARG A 102 4.22 12.73 -11.64
N ARG A 103 3.07 12.15 -11.98
CA ARG A 103 2.93 11.35 -13.20
C ARG A 103 2.93 12.18 -14.48
N GLY A 104 2.69 13.48 -14.41
CA GLY A 104 2.59 14.36 -15.58
C GLY A 104 1.28 14.21 -16.36
N ALA A 105 1.05 15.11 -17.29
CA ALA A 105 -0.20 15.17 -18.06
C ALA A 105 -0.43 13.93 -18.98
N PRO A 106 0.56 13.40 -19.68
CA PRO A 106 0.36 12.23 -20.55
C PRO A 106 -0.09 10.99 -19.78
N ALA A 107 0.56 10.70 -18.64
CA ALA A 107 0.22 9.55 -17.82
C ALA A 107 -1.17 9.68 -17.18
N ARG A 108 -1.57 10.89 -16.80
CA ARG A 108 -2.92 11.15 -16.29
C ARG A 108 -3.99 10.91 -17.35
N ARG A 109 -3.75 11.35 -18.59
CA ARG A 109 -4.65 11.10 -19.74
C ARG A 109 -4.77 9.60 -20.03
N ALA A 110 -3.67 8.87 -20.02
CA ALA A 110 -3.66 7.42 -20.22
C ALA A 110 -4.45 6.70 -19.12
N ALA A 111 -4.26 7.08 -17.85
CA ALA A 111 -5.01 6.52 -16.74
C ALA A 111 -6.51 6.81 -16.84
N ALA A 112 -6.88 8.02 -17.23
CA ALA A 112 -8.28 8.40 -17.44
C ALA A 112 -8.94 7.58 -18.56
N ARG A 113 -8.25 7.37 -19.67
CA ARG A 113 -8.73 6.51 -20.78
C ARG A 113 -8.93 5.07 -20.33
N LYS A 114 -7.99 4.53 -19.58
CA LYS A 114 -8.08 3.17 -19.03
C LYS A 114 -9.26 3.03 -18.07
N ALA A 115 -9.45 4.00 -17.19
CA ALA A 115 -10.58 4.01 -16.26
C ALA A 115 -11.93 4.11 -16.99
N ALA A 116 -12.02 4.93 -18.03
CA ALA A 116 -13.22 5.03 -18.86
C ALA A 116 -13.52 3.71 -19.58
N ALA A 117 -12.53 3.07 -20.16
CA ALA A 117 -12.67 1.76 -20.80
C ALA A 117 -13.16 0.69 -19.81
N THR A 118 -12.60 0.66 -18.61
CA THR A 118 -13.03 -0.27 -17.54
C THR A 118 -14.48 -0.05 -17.14
N ARG A 119 -14.93 1.20 -17.03
CA ARG A 119 -16.33 1.51 -16.72
C ARG A 119 -17.27 1.10 -17.85
N ALA A 120 -16.88 1.30 -19.10
CA ALA A 120 -17.66 0.91 -20.26
C ALA A 120 -17.81 -0.62 -20.36
N SER A 121 -16.80 -1.38 -19.98
CA SER A 121 -16.84 -2.85 -20.00
C SER A 121 -17.64 -3.47 -18.85
N THR A 122 -17.97 -2.70 -17.81
CA THR A 122 -18.74 -3.13 -16.64
C THR A 122 -20.21 -2.69 -16.68
N ALA A 123 -20.57 -1.88 -17.65
CA ALA A 123 -21.94 -1.42 -17.84
C ALA A 123 -22.80 -2.46 -18.56
#